data_e17eb09712cfa17bb2930abefa10bf3a
#
_entry.id   e17eb09712cfa17bb2930abefa10bf3a
#
_cell.length_a   1.000
_cell.length_b   1.000
_cell.length_c   1.000
_cell.angle_alpha   90.00
_cell.angle_beta   90.00
_cell.angle_gamma   90.00
#
_symmetry.space_group_name_H-M   'P 1'
#
loop_
_entity.id
_entity.type
_entity.pdbx_description
1 polymer ?
#
loop_
_entity_poly.entity_id
_entity_poly.type
_entity_poly.pdbx_seq_one_letter_code
_entity_poly.pdbx_strand_id
1 'polypeptide(L)'
;MVKLRTGIRGFDDLIGGGIESGSRNILYGPPGTGKTVFAMQFLWQGLQEGETVAYDVMDKPFPRLIAYFKSFGWDIEPYIERGKFIAIQAFPHFEPYPKDPRVMYFSLEDFEEMKRIDRMISERGVTRFAAG
;
A
#
# COMPACT_ATOMS: atom_id res chain seq x y z
N MET A 1 16.25 -14.82 -8.53
CA MET A 1 15.74 -13.74 -7.67
C MET A 1 14.46 -13.18 -8.28
N VAL A 2 13.39 -13.13 -7.49
CA VAL A 2 12.10 -12.67 -7.99
C VAL A 2 12.06 -11.14 -8.03
N LYS A 3 11.66 -10.60 -9.17
CA LYS A 3 11.47 -9.18 -9.38
C LYS A 3 9.97 -8.85 -9.42
N LEU A 4 9.59 -7.78 -8.73
CA LEU A 4 8.22 -7.28 -8.75
C LEU A 4 8.16 -6.07 -9.69
N ARG A 5 7.40 -6.19 -10.77
CA ARG A 5 7.26 -5.08 -11.71
C ARG A 5 6.47 -3.95 -11.09
N THR A 6 6.92 -2.72 -11.30
CA THR A 6 6.19 -1.54 -10.82
C THR A 6 5.05 -1.15 -11.76
N GLY A 7 5.14 -1.55 -13.01
CA GLY A 7 4.20 -1.11 -14.04
C GLY A 7 4.48 0.31 -14.54
N ILE A 8 5.53 0.93 -14.05
CA ILE A 8 5.90 2.27 -14.49
C ILE A 8 6.72 2.15 -15.77
N ARG A 9 6.19 2.74 -16.83
CA ARG A 9 6.76 2.63 -18.16
C ARG A 9 8.20 3.14 -18.19
N GLY A 10 9.11 2.29 -18.67
CA GLY A 10 10.53 2.61 -18.78
C GLY A 10 11.33 2.45 -17.49
N PHE A 11 10.67 2.48 -16.34
CA PHE A 11 11.37 2.37 -15.05
C PHE A 11 11.85 0.95 -14.78
N ASP A 12 11.01 -0.05 -15.00
CA ASP A 12 11.36 -1.45 -14.73
C ASP A 12 12.58 -1.89 -15.55
N ASP A 13 12.68 -1.43 -16.81
CA ASP A 13 13.84 -1.73 -17.66
C ASP A 13 15.12 -1.12 -17.09
N LEU A 14 15.03 0.09 -16.53
CA LEU A 14 16.19 0.78 -15.94
C LEU A 14 16.74 0.05 -14.71
N ILE A 15 15.87 -0.63 -13.96
CA ILE A 15 16.28 -1.31 -12.72
C ILE A 15 16.38 -2.84 -12.90
N GLY A 16 16.43 -3.30 -14.15
CA GLY A 16 16.63 -4.72 -14.42
C GLY A 16 15.40 -5.60 -14.26
N GLY A 17 14.20 -5.06 -14.48
CA GLY A 17 12.95 -5.81 -14.52
C GLY A 17 11.98 -5.55 -13.39
N GLY A 18 12.36 -4.79 -12.37
CA GLY A 18 11.48 -4.46 -11.26
C GLY A 18 12.21 -4.39 -9.93
N ILE A 19 11.42 -4.23 -8.87
CA ILE A 19 11.93 -4.18 -7.50
C ILE A 19 12.14 -5.60 -6.99
N GLU A 20 13.27 -5.84 -6.35
CA GLU A 20 13.59 -7.15 -5.80
C GLU A 20 12.59 -7.53 -4.69
N SER A 21 12.00 -8.71 -4.80
CA SER A 21 11.05 -9.23 -3.81
C SER A 21 11.71 -9.33 -2.44
N GLY A 22 11.01 -8.87 -1.41
CA GLY A 22 11.52 -8.86 -0.04
C GLY A 22 12.43 -7.69 0.30
N SER A 23 12.73 -6.82 -0.67
CA SER A 23 13.56 -5.64 -0.40
C SER A 23 12.73 -4.51 0.20
N ARG A 24 13.43 -3.62 0.91
CA ARG A 24 12.85 -2.37 1.42
C ARG A 24 13.38 -1.22 0.60
N ASN A 25 12.48 -0.39 0.11
CA ASN A 25 12.82 0.72 -0.75
C ASN A 25 12.20 2.00 -0.22
N ILE A 26 12.94 3.08 -0.26
CA ILE A 26 12.47 4.39 0.18
C ILE A 26 12.42 5.30 -1.05
N LEU A 27 11.24 5.90 -1.26
CA LEU A 27 11.07 6.94 -2.27
C LEU A 27 11.32 8.27 -1.60
N TYR A 28 12.32 8.99 -2.08
CA TYR A 28 12.73 10.25 -1.50
C TYR A 28 12.64 11.37 -2.53
N GLY A 29 12.09 12.50 -2.12
CA GLY A 29 11.98 13.66 -2.98
C GLY A 29 11.10 14.73 -2.33
N PRO A 30 11.17 15.97 -2.85
CA PRO A 30 10.33 17.04 -2.33
C PRO A 30 8.84 16.79 -2.60
N PRO A 31 7.93 17.52 -1.91
CA PRO A 31 6.48 17.40 -2.17
C PRO A 31 6.16 17.65 -3.65
N GLY A 32 5.17 16.92 -4.16
CA GLY A 32 4.71 17.08 -5.54
C GLY A 32 5.54 16.37 -6.60
N THR A 33 6.47 15.50 -6.22
CA THR A 33 7.31 14.76 -7.17
C THR A 33 6.74 13.40 -7.59
N GLY A 34 5.54 13.05 -7.09
CA GLY A 34 4.87 11.81 -7.51
C GLY A 34 5.20 10.58 -6.68
N LYS A 35 5.75 10.74 -5.48
CA LYS A 35 6.11 9.61 -4.61
C LYS A 35 4.90 8.73 -4.27
N THR A 36 3.79 9.35 -3.89
CA THR A 36 2.56 8.63 -3.54
C THR A 36 2.01 7.90 -4.76
N VAL A 37 2.00 8.55 -5.92
CA VAL A 37 1.52 7.93 -7.16
C VAL A 37 2.39 6.75 -7.56
N PHE A 38 3.70 6.85 -7.37
CA PHE A 38 4.62 5.73 -7.60
C PHE A 38 4.23 4.52 -6.74
N ALA A 39 4.05 4.75 -5.44
CA ALA A 39 3.65 3.69 -4.51
C ALA A 39 2.30 3.08 -4.88
N MET A 40 1.33 3.92 -5.24
CA MET A 40 0.00 3.48 -5.67
C MET A 40 0.09 2.62 -6.93
N GLN A 41 0.86 3.04 -7.91
CA GLN A 41 1.02 2.28 -9.15
C GLN A 41 1.71 0.94 -8.91
N PHE A 42 2.69 0.91 -8.02
CA PHE A 42 3.35 -0.33 -7.63
C PHE A 42 2.35 -1.34 -7.03
N LEU A 43 1.45 -0.89 -6.17
CA LEU A 43 0.40 -1.74 -5.61
C LEU A 43 -0.63 -2.12 -6.67
N TRP A 44 -1.04 -1.18 -7.51
CA TRP A 44 -2.00 -1.45 -8.58
C TRP A 44 -1.46 -2.52 -9.55
N GLN A 45 -0.20 -2.44 -9.91
CA GLN A 45 0.42 -3.46 -10.75
C GLN A 45 0.36 -4.85 -10.10
N GLY A 46 0.59 -4.92 -8.79
CA GLY A 46 0.47 -6.16 -8.05
C GLY A 46 -0.94 -6.74 -8.11
N LEU A 47 -1.95 -5.88 -7.95
CA LEU A 47 -3.35 -6.31 -8.06
C LEU A 47 -3.66 -6.87 -9.46
N GLN A 48 -3.11 -6.25 -10.50
CA GLN A 48 -3.29 -6.74 -11.88
C GLN A 48 -2.61 -8.09 -12.10
N GLU A 49 -1.58 -8.39 -11.36
CA GLU A 49 -0.88 -9.67 -11.44
C GLU A 49 -1.44 -10.72 -10.46
N GLY A 50 -2.56 -10.43 -9.81
CA GLY A 50 -3.23 -11.36 -8.91
C GLY A 50 -2.63 -11.42 -7.51
N GLU A 51 -1.77 -10.48 -7.16
CA GLU A 51 -1.13 -10.43 -5.85
C GLU A 51 -2.04 -9.78 -4.81
N THR A 52 -1.75 -10.05 -3.55
CA THR A 52 -2.38 -9.36 -2.41
C THR A 52 -1.43 -8.26 -1.95
N VAL A 53 -1.98 -7.05 -1.79
CA VAL A 53 -1.20 -5.88 -1.45
C VAL A 53 -1.76 -5.22 -0.18
N ALA A 54 -0.92 -4.45 0.50
CA ALA A 54 -1.31 -3.70 1.70
C ALA A 54 -0.79 -2.26 1.62
N TYR A 55 -1.57 -1.35 2.16
CA TYR A 55 -1.22 0.05 2.23
C TYR A 55 -1.44 0.57 3.65
N ASP A 56 -0.41 1.14 4.23
CA ASP A 56 -0.51 1.84 5.50
C ASP A 56 -0.85 3.31 5.22
N VAL A 57 -2.10 3.68 5.48
CA VAL A 57 -2.62 5.02 5.18
C VAL A 57 -2.23 5.94 6.34
N MET A 58 -1.20 6.75 6.15
CA MET A 58 -0.61 7.52 7.24
C MET A 58 -1.20 8.92 7.41
N ASP A 59 -1.65 9.55 6.33
CA ASP A 59 -1.91 10.98 6.34
C ASP A 59 -3.29 11.40 5.82
N LYS A 60 -4.19 10.45 5.55
CA LYS A 60 -5.51 10.76 5.01
C LYS A 60 -6.55 9.71 5.38
N PRO A 61 -7.84 10.03 5.34
CA PRO A 61 -8.88 9.03 5.50
C PRO A 61 -8.92 8.09 4.28
N PHE A 62 -9.29 6.85 4.52
CA PHE A 62 -9.30 5.83 3.47
C PHE A 62 -10.17 6.16 2.25
N PRO A 63 -11.39 6.72 2.42
CA PRO A 63 -12.18 7.11 1.25
C PRO A 63 -11.46 8.08 0.32
N ARG A 64 -10.61 8.95 0.87
CA ARG A 64 -9.81 9.88 0.07
C ARG A 64 -8.75 9.13 -0.73
N LEU A 65 -8.13 8.12 -0.15
CA LEU A 65 -7.17 7.29 -0.87
C LEU A 65 -7.85 6.54 -2.01
N ILE A 66 -9.03 5.97 -1.76
CA ILE A 66 -9.82 5.29 -2.80
C ILE A 66 -10.10 6.24 -3.96
N ALA A 67 -10.55 7.46 -3.65
CA ALA A 67 -10.83 8.47 -4.67
C ALA A 67 -9.57 8.86 -5.45
N TYR A 68 -8.43 8.93 -4.76
CA TYR A 68 -7.15 9.26 -5.38
C TYR A 68 -6.72 8.18 -6.37
N PHE A 69 -6.80 6.92 -6.00
CA PHE A 69 -6.58 5.81 -6.93
C PHE A 69 -7.52 5.90 -8.14
N LYS A 70 -8.80 6.14 -7.87
CA LYS A 70 -9.82 6.21 -8.92
C LYS A 70 -9.54 7.33 -9.92
N SER A 71 -8.95 8.44 -9.48
CA SER A 71 -8.59 9.56 -10.35
C SER A 71 -7.58 9.17 -11.44
N PHE A 72 -6.82 8.10 -11.22
CA PHE A 72 -5.89 7.53 -12.20
C PHE A 72 -6.50 6.36 -12.98
N GLY A 73 -7.79 6.09 -12.79
CA GLY A 73 -8.46 4.96 -13.42
C GLY A 73 -8.23 3.63 -12.68
N TRP A 74 -7.74 3.68 -11.46
CA TRP A 74 -7.44 2.50 -10.66
C TRP A 74 -8.52 2.29 -9.60
N ASP A 75 -9.55 1.52 -9.92
CA ASP A 75 -10.63 1.23 -8.99
C ASP A 75 -10.25 0.07 -8.07
N ILE A 76 -9.87 0.38 -6.84
CA ILE A 76 -9.43 -0.63 -5.87
C ILE A 76 -10.59 -1.23 -5.07
N GLU A 77 -11.80 -0.69 -5.16
CA GLU A 77 -12.93 -1.17 -4.34
C GLU A 77 -13.22 -2.67 -4.51
N PRO A 78 -13.27 -3.23 -5.74
CA PRO A 78 -13.47 -4.67 -5.89
C PRO A 78 -12.37 -5.50 -5.23
N TYR A 79 -11.15 -4.99 -5.22
CA TYR A 79 -10.01 -5.69 -4.59
C TYR A 79 -10.08 -5.63 -3.07
N ILE A 80 -10.61 -4.54 -2.51
CA ILE A 80 -10.86 -4.43 -1.07
C ILE A 80 -11.88 -5.49 -0.66
N GLU A 81 -12.97 -5.61 -1.41
CA GLU A 81 -14.03 -6.59 -1.12
C GLU A 81 -13.54 -8.03 -1.18
N ARG A 82 -12.60 -8.32 -2.09
CA ARG A 82 -12.01 -9.66 -2.23
C ARG A 82 -10.88 -9.94 -1.26
N GLY A 83 -10.51 -8.98 -0.42
CA GLY A 83 -9.38 -9.13 0.48
C GLY A 83 -8.01 -9.08 -0.18
N LYS A 84 -7.94 -8.57 -1.41
CA LYS A 84 -6.68 -8.42 -2.16
C LYS A 84 -5.99 -7.09 -1.88
N PHE A 85 -6.74 -6.07 -1.49
CA PHE A 85 -6.21 -4.78 -1.06
C PHE A 85 -6.52 -4.61 0.43
N ILE A 86 -5.50 -4.59 1.25
CA ILE A 86 -5.62 -4.49 2.70
C ILE A 86 -5.17 -3.10 3.12
N ALA A 87 -6.06 -2.36 3.79
CA ALA A 87 -5.74 -1.04 4.33
C ALA A 87 -5.51 -1.14 5.83
N ILE A 88 -4.40 -0.60 6.29
CA ILE A 88 -4.10 -0.47 7.71
C ILE A 88 -3.81 0.98 8.03
N GLN A 89 -3.97 1.36 9.28
CA GLN A 89 -3.66 2.71 9.75
C GLN A 89 -3.20 2.69 11.19
N ALA A 90 -2.07 3.32 11.43
CA ALA A 90 -1.54 3.48 12.78
C ALA A 90 -2.36 4.47 13.59
N PHE A 91 -2.48 4.21 14.89
CA PHE A 91 -3.25 5.02 15.80
C PHE A 91 -2.36 5.39 17.00
N PRO A 92 -2.40 6.62 17.52
CA PRO A 92 -3.16 7.77 17.05
C PRO A 92 -2.58 8.41 15.78
N HIS A 93 -3.44 9.09 15.04
CA HIS A 93 -3.04 9.93 13.91
C HIS A 93 -3.38 11.39 14.20
N PHE A 94 -2.82 12.29 13.39
CA PHE A 94 -2.87 13.71 13.68
C PHE A 94 -4.25 14.35 13.47
N GLU A 95 -5.06 13.80 12.57
CA GLU A 95 -6.37 14.36 12.26
C GLU A 95 -7.50 13.45 12.72
N PRO A 96 -8.47 13.97 13.48
CA PRO A 96 -9.62 13.18 13.89
C PRO A 96 -10.63 13.06 12.75
N TYR A 97 -10.66 11.94 12.09
CA TYR A 97 -11.71 11.59 11.14
C TYR A 97 -12.32 10.24 11.53
N PRO A 98 -13.57 9.98 11.08
CA PRO A 98 -14.24 8.74 11.45
C PRO A 98 -13.47 7.51 11.01
N LYS A 99 -13.47 6.48 11.84
CA LYS A 99 -12.89 5.20 11.47
C LYS A 99 -13.68 4.55 10.35
N ASP A 100 -12.97 4.01 9.36
CA ASP A 100 -13.55 3.29 8.25
C ASP A 100 -13.56 1.80 8.59
N PRO A 101 -14.71 1.09 8.46
CA PRO A 101 -14.78 -0.33 8.80
C PRO A 101 -13.91 -1.22 7.91
N ARG A 102 -13.45 -0.73 6.77
CA ARG A 102 -12.57 -1.47 5.85
C ARG A 102 -11.10 -1.37 6.22
N VAL A 103 -10.74 -0.52 7.18
CA VAL A 103 -9.37 -0.28 7.60
C VAL A 103 -9.10 -1.01 8.91
N MET A 104 -7.97 -1.68 8.99
CA MET A 104 -7.49 -2.27 10.24
C MET A 104 -6.63 -1.26 10.97
N TYR A 105 -7.09 -0.85 12.16
CA TYR A 105 -6.37 0.12 12.98
C TYR A 105 -5.49 -0.59 14.00
N PHE A 106 -4.34 -0.01 14.29
CA PHE A 106 -3.44 -0.54 15.31
C PHE A 106 -2.78 0.60 16.07
N SER A 107 -2.47 0.34 17.35
CA SER A 107 -1.80 1.33 18.18
C SER A 107 -0.29 1.22 18.06
N LEU A 108 0.37 2.36 17.84
CA LEU A 108 1.84 2.42 17.87
C LEU A 108 2.41 2.22 19.27
N GLU A 109 1.57 2.36 20.30
CA GLU A 109 1.96 2.18 21.70
C GLU A 109 1.79 0.74 22.18
N ASP A 110 1.11 -0.10 21.41
CA ASP A 110 0.84 -1.50 21.76
C ASP A 110 1.65 -2.43 20.87
N PHE A 111 2.73 -2.97 21.44
CA PHE A 111 3.64 -3.86 20.71
C PHE A 111 2.95 -5.16 20.28
N GLU A 112 2.03 -5.68 21.07
CA GLU A 112 1.31 -6.92 20.73
C GLU A 112 0.38 -6.69 19.54
N GLU A 113 -0.24 -5.51 19.47
CA GLU A 113 -1.08 -5.14 18.33
C GLU A 113 -0.27 -5.01 17.05
N MET A 114 0.91 -4.41 17.13
CA MET A 114 1.82 -4.31 15.98
C MET A 114 2.26 -5.69 15.49
N LYS A 115 2.57 -6.61 16.39
CA LYS A 115 2.89 -7.99 16.03
C LYS A 115 1.73 -8.71 15.38
N ARG A 116 0.51 -8.45 15.84
CA ARG A 116 -0.69 -9.03 15.26
C ARG A 116 -0.88 -8.58 13.82
N ILE A 117 -0.66 -7.30 13.54
CA ILE A 117 -0.75 -6.76 12.19
C ILE A 117 0.33 -7.38 11.29
N ASP A 118 1.56 -7.51 11.76
CA ASP A 118 2.64 -8.14 11.01
C ASP A 118 2.31 -9.60 10.66
N ARG A 119 1.76 -10.34 11.62
CA ARG A 119 1.35 -11.72 11.37
C ARG A 119 0.23 -11.81 10.36
N MET A 120 -0.77 -10.93 10.46
CA MET A 120 -1.88 -10.89 9.53
C MET A 120 -1.40 -10.62 8.10
N ILE A 121 -0.51 -9.66 7.92
CA ILE A 121 0.08 -9.33 6.63
C ILE A 121 0.80 -10.56 6.05
N SER A 122 1.58 -11.23 6.86
CA SER A 122 2.31 -12.43 6.46
C SER A 122 1.38 -13.57 6.10
N GLU A 123 0.39 -13.85 6.95
CA GLU A 123 -0.56 -14.96 6.77
C GLU A 123 -1.46 -14.77 5.55
N ARG A 124 -1.78 -13.54 5.20
CA ARG A 124 -2.60 -13.24 4.03
C ARG A 124 -1.81 -13.24 2.73
N GLY A 125 -0.52 -13.51 2.78
CA GLY A 125 0.32 -13.60 1.60
C GLY A 125 0.54 -12.27 0.89
N VAL A 126 0.64 -11.19 1.65
CA VAL A 126 0.93 -9.87 1.10
C VAL A 126 2.32 -9.88 0.48
N THR A 127 2.40 -9.55 -0.81
CA THR A 127 3.65 -9.52 -1.56
C THR A 127 4.14 -8.11 -1.85
N ARG A 128 3.26 -7.11 -1.73
CA ARG A 128 3.62 -5.70 -1.90
C ARG A 128 3.02 -4.88 -0.77
N PHE A 129 3.85 -4.07 -0.17
CA PHE A 129 3.44 -3.20 0.93
C PHE A 129 3.95 -1.79 0.67
N ALA A 130 3.09 -0.80 0.86
CA ALA A 130 3.46 0.60 0.76
C ALA A 130 2.92 1.36 1.96
N ALA A 131 3.54 2.47 2.30
CA ALA A 131 3.12 3.37 3.37
C ALA A 131 3.29 4.81 2.92
N GLY A 132 2.32 5.62 3.28
CA GLY A 132 2.40 7.02 2.92
C GLY A 132 1.16 7.84 3.20
#